data_a8da4e0a3f959953a91eb176adb50e1a
#
_entry.id   a8da4e0a3f959953a91eb176adb50e1a
#
_cell.length_a   1.000
_cell.length_b   1.000
_cell.length_c   1.000
_cell.angle_alpha   90.00
_cell.angle_beta   90.00
_cell.angle_gamma   90.00
#
_symmetry.space_group_name_H-M   'P 1'
#
loop_
_entity.id
_entity.type
_entity.pdbx_description
1 polymer ?
#
loop_
_entity_poly.entity_id
_entity_poly.type
_entity_poly.pdbx_seq_one_letter_code
_entity_poly.pdbx_strand_id
1 'polypeptide(L)'
;EKWFSHTLNDFINLPGSMPEKLKGDEVTAKTQWTGSLYDSSYYYNPYMEKYRKEGNIKFPFFLTPDKHYVGAAWYQKEVNIPADWKGERILLFLERPHIETTVWVNGQKTGMQNSLCVPHQYDITRYVRPGKCTITIRVDNRIKEINVGPDSHSITDQTQGNWNGIVGRICLQTTPKTYFDDIQIYPEPEQKLARVKVVIKGTGTAKVKLSAESFNTDKKHIVPAIQQEIKLNKGVTETEMVLPMGNDMLLWDEFHPALYKLKAEVTNGKKTEIKEIQFGMRRFEIKGKWFYVNGRKTQLRGTVENCDFPLTGYAPMDVESWERVFRICRSYGLNHMRFHSFCPPEAAFIAADRVGF
;
A
#
# COMPACT_ATOMS: atom_id res chain seq x y z
N GLU A 1 1.11 -3.87 -30.33
CA GLU A 1 -0.37 -3.98 -30.43
C GLU A 1 -1.02 -2.77 -29.77
N LYS A 2 -2.06 -2.23 -30.38
CA LYS A 2 -2.76 -1.03 -29.88
C LYS A 2 -4.03 -1.43 -29.12
N TRP A 3 -3.94 -2.29 -28.12
CA TRP A 3 -5.08 -2.84 -27.36
C TRP A 3 -5.87 -1.77 -26.60
N PHE A 4 -5.27 -0.62 -26.33
CA PHE A 4 -5.96 0.54 -25.76
C PHE A 4 -6.95 1.23 -26.71
N SER A 5 -6.98 0.86 -28.00
CA SER A 5 -7.81 1.51 -29.05
C SER A 5 -9.06 0.72 -29.44
N HIS A 6 -9.32 -0.43 -28.82
CA HIS A 6 -10.52 -1.24 -29.08
C HIS A 6 -10.98 -1.95 -27.81
N THR A 7 -12.20 -2.45 -27.81
CA THR A 7 -12.78 -3.19 -26.68
C THR A 7 -12.12 -4.56 -26.54
N LEU A 8 -11.77 -4.93 -25.30
CA LEU A 8 -11.24 -6.24 -24.97
C LEU A 8 -12.39 -7.22 -24.70
N ASN A 9 -12.25 -8.48 -25.12
CA ASN A 9 -13.34 -9.47 -25.15
C ASN A 9 -13.33 -10.44 -23.97
N ASP A 10 -12.26 -10.46 -23.16
CA ASP A 10 -12.18 -11.31 -21.98
C ASP A 10 -12.49 -10.52 -20.70
N PHE A 11 -12.84 -11.21 -19.61
CA PHE A 11 -13.23 -10.60 -18.35
C PHE A 11 -12.43 -11.14 -17.18
N ILE A 12 -12.15 -10.27 -16.22
CA ILE A 12 -11.51 -10.62 -14.96
C ILE A 12 -12.10 -9.74 -13.84
N ASN A 13 -12.28 -10.33 -12.68
CA ASN A 13 -12.68 -9.58 -11.48
C ASN A 13 -11.44 -9.01 -10.78
N LEU A 14 -11.40 -7.69 -10.63
CA LEU A 14 -10.40 -6.96 -9.84
C LEU A 14 -11.04 -6.39 -8.56
N PRO A 15 -10.28 -6.22 -7.48
CA PRO A 15 -8.85 -6.50 -7.31
C PRO A 15 -8.52 -7.98 -7.33
N GLY A 16 -7.29 -8.31 -7.72
CA GLY A 16 -6.79 -9.69 -7.76
C GLY A 16 -5.61 -9.86 -8.72
N SER A 17 -5.04 -11.05 -8.71
CA SER A 17 -4.00 -11.46 -9.63
C SER A 17 -4.54 -12.34 -10.77
N MET A 18 -3.84 -12.35 -11.89
CA MET A 18 -4.16 -13.25 -13.02
C MET A 18 -4.14 -14.72 -12.59
N PRO A 19 -3.08 -15.21 -11.91
CA PRO A 19 -3.03 -16.59 -11.44
C PRO A 19 -4.18 -16.97 -10.48
N GLU A 20 -4.52 -16.11 -9.53
CA GLU A 20 -5.65 -16.33 -8.60
C GLU A 20 -6.98 -16.49 -9.34
N LYS A 21 -7.15 -15.79 -10.44
CA LYS A 21 -8.35 -15.85 -11.29
C LYS A 21 -8.24 -16.93 -12.39
N LEU A 22 -7.31 -17.87 -12.23
CA LEU A 22 -7.06 -19.00 -13.15
C LEU A 22 -6.69 -18.56 -14.57
N LYS A 23 -6.09 -17.35 -14.71
CA LYS A 23 -5.56 -16.82 -15.95
C LYS A 23 -4.04 -17.02 -15.99
N GLY A 24 -3.52 -17.49 -17.10
CA GLY A 24 -2.10 -17.79 -17.32
C GLY A 24 -1.87 -19.21 -17.81
N ASP A 25 -0.61 -19.57 -17.93
CA ASP A 25 -0.19 -20.87 -18.42
C ASP A 25 -0.22 -21.92 -17.29
N GLU A 26 -0.38 -23.18 -17.66
CA GLU A 26 -0.20 -24.30 -16.74
C GLU A 26 1.27 -24.37 -16.29
N VAL A 27 1.48 -24.62 -14.99
CA VAL A 27 2.82 -24.88 -14.47
C VAL A 27 3.28 -26.27 -14.90
N THR A 28 4.38 -26.33 -15.64
CA THR A 28 4.98 -27.57 -16.15
C THR A 28 6.48 -27.61 -15.82
N ALA A 29 7.11 -28.74 -16.04
CA ALA A 29 8.56 -28.86 -15.91
C ALA A 29 9.36 -27.98 -16.89
N LYS A 30 8.68 -27.39 -17.90
CA LYS A 30 9.26 -26.43 -18.86
C LYS A 30 8.99 -24.98 -18.50
N THR A 31 8.21 -24.70 -17.47
CA THR A 31 7.92 -23.34 -17.01
C THR A 31 9.23 -22.67 -16.59
N GLN A 32 9.50 -21.51 -17.15
CA GLN A 32 10.72 -20.76 -16.84
C GLN A 32 10.60 -20.12 -15.45
N TRP A 33 11.68 -20.25 -14.68
CA TRP A 33 11.79 -19.58 -13.39
C TRP A 33 11.90 -18.07 -13.58
N THR A 34 11.27 -17.35 -12.71
CA THR A 34 11.40 -15.89 -12.64
C THR A 34 12.70 -15.54 -11.92
N GLY A 35 13.50 -14.68 -12.53
CA GLY A 35 14.83 -14.36 -12.03
C GLY A 35 15.88 -15.42 -12.41
N SER A 36 17.07 -15.28 -11.86
CA SER A 36 18.19 -16.20 -12.10
C SER A 36 18.50 -17.14 -10.93
N LEU A 37 17.86 -16.88 -9.77
CA LEU A 37 18.04 -17.72 -8.59
C LEU A 37 17.16 -18.97 -8.64
N TYR A 38 17.76 -20.11 -8.94
CA TYR A 38 17.08 -21.39 -8.98
C TYR A 38 17.93 -22.51 -8.42
N ASP A 39 17.31 -23.58 -7.97
CA ASP A 39 18.00 -24.79 -7.54
C ASP A 39 18.08 -25.81 -8.66
N SER A 40 19.26 -25.95 -9.26
CA SER A 40 19.48 -26.87 -10.37
C SER A 40 19.23 -28.33 -9.99
N SER A 41 19.30 -28.70 -8.70
CA SER A 41 19.02 -30.05 -8.22
C SER A 41 17.61 -30.52 -8.57
N TYR A 42 16.65 -29.60 -8.75
CA TYR A 42 15.32 -29.91 -9.22
C TYR A 42 15.31 -30.75 -10.49
N TYR A 43 16.27 -30.55 -11.39
CA TYR A 43 16.30 -31.22 -12.69
C TYR A 43 17.00 -32.59 -12.68
N TYR A 44 17.91 -32.85 -11.75
CA TYR A 44 18.70 -34.09 -11.73
C TYR A 44 18.60 -34.90 -10.44
N ASN A 45 18.20 -34.32 -9.33
CA ASN A 45 18.07 -35.05 -8.07
C ASN A 45 16.91 -36.06 -8.14
N PRO A 46 17.14 -37.36 -7.88
CA PRO A 46 16.10 -38.37 -7.93
C PRO A 46 14.93 -38.11 -6.96
N TYR A 47 15.19 -37.52 -5.79
CA TYR A 47 14.12 -37.13 -4.84
C TYR A 47 13.17 -36.08 -5.39
N MET A 48 13.61 -35.29 -6.36
CA MET A 48 12.81 -34.25 -7.01
C MET A 48 12.03 -34.78 -8.22
N GLU A 49 12.30 -36.00 -8.70
CA GLU A 49 11.64 -36.56 -9.89
C GLU A 49 10.11 -36.54 -9.80
N LYS A 50 9.57 -36.90 -8.64
CA LYS A 50 8.11 -36.90 -8.39
C LYS A 50 7.47 -35.53 -8.56
N TYR A 51 8.22 -34.44 -8.37
CA TYR A 51 7.74 -33.06 -8.50
C TYR A 51 7.88 -32.49 -9.91
N ARG A 52 8.43 -33.25 -10.85
CA ARG A 52 8.51 -32.91 -12.28
C ARG A 52 7.49 -33.65 -13.14
N LYS A 53 6.70 -34.54 -12.55
CA LYS A 53 5.67 -35.32 -13.26
C LYS A 53 4.41 -34.49 -13.43
N GLU A 54 3.74 -34.67 -14.57
CA GLU A 54 2.44 -34.08 -14.84
C GLU A 54 1.46 -34.31 -13.68
N GLY A 55 0.71 -33.27 -13.31
CA GLY A 55 -0.19 -33.28 -12.16
C GLY A 55 0.47 -33.17 -10.79
N ASN A 56 1.80 -33.15 -10.73
CA ASN A 56 2.54 -32.98 -9.46
C ASN A 56 3.76 -32.05 -9.58
N ILE A 57 3.70 -31.04 -10.40
CA ILE A 57 4.75 -30.02 -10.48
C ILE A 57 4.65 -29.13 -9.24
N LYS A 58 5.65 -29.21 -8.35
CA LYS A 58 5.63 -28.49 -7.07
C LYS A 58 6.78 -27.51 -6.91
N PHE A 59 8.01 -27.97 -7.11
CA PHE A 59 9.19 -27.16 -6.91
C PHE A 59 9.68 -26.57 -8.26
N PRO A 60 10.03 -25.27 -8.37
CA PRO A 60 10.00 -24.27 -7.31
C PRO A 60 8.61 -23.67 -7.04
N PHE A 61 7.58 -24.08 -7.74
CA PHE A 61 6.27 -23.45 -7.81
C PHE A 61 5.29 -23.88 -6.70
N PHE A 62 5.75 -24.58 -5.66
CA PHE A 62 4.88 -25.03 -4.57
C PHE A 62 4.39 -23.89 -3.63
N LEU A 63 5.03 -22.73 -3.69
CA LEU A 63 4.63 -21.51 -2.97
C LEU A 63 3.91 -20.49 -3.86
N THR A 64 3.58 -20.85 -5.08
CA THR A 64 2.89 -19.98 -6.04
C THR A 64 1.52 -20.56 -6.41
N PRO A 65 0.61 -19.74 -6.95
CA PRO A 65 -0.65 -20.25 -7.50
C PRO A 65 -0.45 -21.29 -8.62
N ASP A 66 -1.50 -22.07 -8.91
CA ASP A 66 -1.46 -23.14 -9.92
C ASP A 66 -1.23 -22.65 -11.36
N LYS A 67 -1.46 -21.39 -11.62
CA LYS A 67 -1.20 -20.75 -12.91
C LYS A 67 0.02 -19.85 -12.83
N HIS A 68 0.75 -19.75 -13.93
CA HIS A 68 1.91 -18.89 -14.08
C HIS A 68 1.64 -17.83 -15.15
N TYR A 69 1.89 -16.56 -14.83
CA TYR A 69 1.70 -15.47 -15.77
C TYR A 69 2.89 -14.49 -15.70
N VAL A 70 3.67 -14.45 -16.79
CA VAL A 70 4.74 -13.46 -16.96
C VAL A 70 4.54 -12.72 -18.28
N GLY A 71 4.36 -11.41 -18.21
CA GLY A 71 4.12 -10.60 -19.38
C GLY A 71 3.21 -9.41 -19.14
N ALA A 72 2.76 -8.80 -20.22
CA ALA A 72 1.83 -7.68 -20.17
C ALA A 72 0.38 -8.16 -20.18
N ALA A 73 -0.38 -7.82 -19.15
CA ALA A 73 -1.83 -7.97 -19.12
C ALA A 73 -2.51 -6.61 -19.34
N TRP A 74 -3.63 -6.62 -20.02
CA TRP A 74 -4.38 -5.43 -20.37
C TRP A 74 -5.76 -5.45 -19.71
N TYR A 75 -6.05 -4.42 -18.96
CA TYR A 75 -7.30 -4.24 -18.22
C TYR A 75 -8.02 -3.01 -18.77
N GLN A 76 -9.31 -3.12 -19.01
CA GLN A 76 -10.11 -2.03 -19.55
C GLN A 76 -11.43 -1.93 -18.80
N LYS A 77 -11.83 -0.70 -18.47
CA LYS A 77 -13.09 -0.40 -17.80
C LYS A 77 -13.69 0.88 -18.32
N GLU A 78 -14.97 0.83 -18.71
CA GLU A 78 -15.79 2.04 -18.88
C GLU A 78 -16.24 2.50 -17.49
N VAL A 79 -16.04 3.78 -17.19
CA VAL A 79 -16.44 4.43 -15.95
C VAL A 79 -17.22 5.71 -16.27
N ASN A 80 -18.08 6.14 -15.34
CA ASN A 80 -18.80 7.38 -15.45
C ASN A 80 -18.20 8.42 -14.49
N ILE A 81 -17.73 9.54 -15.03
CA ILE A 81 -17.22 10.66 -14.23
C ILE A 81 -18.41 11.51 -13.78
N PRO A 82 -18.64 11.68 -12.46
CA PRO A 82 -19.74 12.46 -11.94
C PRO A 82 -19.71 13.94 -12.38
N ALA A 83 -20.86 14.53 -12.56
CA ALA A 83 -20.98 15.91 -13.04
C ALA A 83 -20.43 16.95 -12.04
N ASP A 84 -20.55 16.67 -10.75
CA ASP A 84 -20.03 17.47 -9.64
C ASP A 84 -18.51 17.46 -9.51
N TRP A 85 -17.81 16.54 -10.20
CA TRP A 85 -16.35 16.51 -10.28
C TRP A 85 -15.78 17.50 -11.29
N LYS A 86 -16.64 18.23 -11.99
CA LYS A 86 -16.20 19.23 -12.97
C LYS A 86 -15.35 20.32 -12.30
N GLY A 87 -14.10 20.43 -12.76
CA GLY A 87 -13.15 21.44 -12.27
C GLY A 87 -12.34 21.01 -11.04
N GLU A 88 -12.60 19.82 -10.51
CA GLU A 88 -11.75 19.20 -9.49
C GLU A 88 -10.55 18.48 -10.12
N ARG A 89 -9.56 18.16 -9.31
CA ARG A 89 -8.47 17.28 -9.68
C ARG A 89 -8.95 15.84 -9.57
N ILE A 90 -8.69 15.01 -10.58
CA ILE A 90 -9.15 13.61 -10.65
C ILE A 90 -7.95 12.69 -10.76
N LEU A 91 -7.84 11.75 -9.81
CA LEU A 91 -6.77 10.78 -9.72
C LEU A 91 -7.31 9.37 -9.94
N LEU A 92 -6.61 8.60 -10.75
CA LEU A 92 -6.70 7.13 -10.73
C LEU A 92 -5.69 6.62 -9.72
N PHE A 93 -6.17 5.89 -8.71
CA PHE A 93 -5.37 5.27 -7.66
C PHE A 93 -5.40 3.75 -7.81
N LEU A 94 -4.21 3.14 -7.89
CA LEU A 94 -3.99 1.71 -7.94
C LEU A 94 -3.10 1.35 -6.75
N GLU A 95 -3.64 0.65 -5.75
CA GLU A 95 -2.92 0.47 -4.49
C GLU A 95 -1.65 -0.36 -4.65
N ARG A 96 -1.76 -1.50 -5.32
CA ARG A 96 -0.61 -2.37 -5.57
C ARG A 96 -0.74 -3.11 -6.90
N PRO A 97 -0.38 -2.48 -8.00
CA PRO A 97 -0.15 -3.21 -9.25
C PRO A 97 1.24 -3.87 -9.23
N HIS A 98 1.41 -4.98 -9.94
CA HIS A 98 2.68 -5.69 -9.96
C HIS A 98 3.17 -5.90 -11.41
N ILE A 99 4.09 -5.11 -11.92
CA ILE A 99 5.06 -4.19 -11.32
C ILE A 99 5.01 -2.83 -12.05
N GLU A 100 5.03 -2.85 -13.38
CA GLU A 100 4.96 -1.68 -14.24
C GLU A 100 3.52 -1.46 -14.70
N THR A 101 3.03 -0.25 -14.60
CA THR A 101 1.75 0.12 -15.21
C THR A 101 1.92 1.22 -16.24
N THR A 102 1.15 1.11 -17.32
CA THR A 102 0.94 2.21 -18.26
C THR A 102 -0.56 2.43 -18.41
N VAL A 103 -1.00 3.67 -18.33
CA VAL A 103 -2.42 4.03 -18.33
C VAL A 103 -2.78 4.87 -19.53
N TRP A 104 -3.94 4.57 -20.12
CA TRP A 104 -4.60 5.36 -21.16
C TRP A 104 -6.01 5.73 -20.69
N VAL A 105 -6.45 6.92 -21.04
CA VAL A 105 -7.82 7.38 -20.87
C VAL A 105 -8.35 7.80 -22.23
N ASN A 106 -9.45 7.19 -22.67
CA ASN A 106 -10.03 7.38 -23.99
C ASN A 106 -8.98 7.24 -25.12
N GLY A 107 -8.08 6.25 -25.00
CA GLY A 107 -7.01 5.99 -25.96
C GLY A 107 -5.79 6.91 -25.86
N GLN A 108 -5.82 7.94 -25.01
CA GLN A 108 -4.68 8.85 -24.79
C GLN A 108 -3.81 8.37 -23.63
N LYS A 109 -2.51 8.19 -23.85
CA LYS A 109 -1.56 7.78 -22.81
C LYS A 109 -1.41 8.88 -21.76
N THR A 110 -1.62 8.52 -20.49
CA THR A 110 -1.48 9.46 -19.37
C THR A 110 -0.09 9.40 -18.73
N GLY A 111 0.50 8.20 -18.65
CA GLY A 111 1.80 8.01 -18.03
C GLY A 111 2.18 6.54 -17.86
N MET A 112 3.32 6.32 -17.23
CA MET A 112 3.84 5.00 -16.81
C MET A 112 4.48 5.14 -15.45
N GLN A 113 4.30 4.12 -14.60
CA GLN A 113 4.97 3.98 -13.30
C GLN A 113 5.48 2.55 -13.14
N ASN A 114 6.61 2.43 -12.45
CA ASN A 114 7.26 1.16 -12.18
C ASN A 114 7.68 1.10 -10.72
N SER A 115 7.02 0.27 -9.92
CA SER A 115 7.32 0.07 -8.50
C SER A 115 6.71 -1.24 -7.99
N LEU A 116 7.40 -1.90 -7.07
CA LEU A 116 6.93 -3.15 -6.43
C LEU A 116 5.91 -2.92 -5.31
N CYS A 117 6.10 -1.87 -4.51
CA CYS A 117 5.48 -1.81 -3.18
C CYS A 117 4.69 -0.53 -2.90
N VAL A 118 4.73 0.46 -3.79
CA VAL A 118 4.00 1.71 -3.59
C VAL A 118 2.81 1.84 -4.53
N PRO A 119 1.77 2.58 -4.15
CA PRO A 119 0.63 2.85 -5.02
C PRO A 119 1.05 3.58 -6.29
N HIS A 120 0.44 3.21 -7.41
CA HIS A 120 0.54 3.99 -8.66
C HIS A 120 -0.62 4.98 -8.74
N GLN A 121 -0.29 6.25 -8.94
CA GLN A 121 -1.27 7.34 -8.98
C GLN A 121 -1.11 8.14 -10.27
N TYR A 122 -2.21 8.31 -10.99
CA TYR A 122 -2.24 9.04 -12.25
C TYR A 122 -3.19 10.22 -12.16
N ASP A 123 -2.68 11.42 -12.36
CA ASP A 123 -3.54 12.60 -12.54
C ASP A 123 -4.15 12.56 -13.95
N ILE A 124 -5.43 12.22 -14.00
CA ILE A 124 -6.17 12.09 -15.24
C ILE A 124 -7.08 13.29 -15.54
N THR A 125 -6.99 14.35 -14.74
CA THR A 125 -7.85 15.54 -14.81
C THR A 125 -8.02 16.09 -16.23
N ARG A 126 -6.93 16.21 -16.96
CA ARG A 126 -6.95 16.79 -18.32
C ARG A 126 -7.52 15.86 -19.39
N TYR A 127 -7.64 14.56 -19.08
CA TYR A 127 -8.05 13.52 -20.01
C TYR A 127 -9.54 13.16 -19.90
N VAL A 128 -10.20 13.59 -18.83
CA VAL A 128 -11.60 13.26 -18.55
C VAL A 128 -12.52 14.47 -18.59
N ARG A 129 -13.80 14.22 -18.79
CA ARG A 129 -14.91 15.14 -18.66
C ARG A 129 -16.05 14.39 -17.96
N PRO A 130 -17.03 15.07 -17.34
CA PRO A 130 -18.24 14.42 -16.86
C PRO A 130 -18.90 13.54 -17.92
N GLY A 131 -19.35 12.35 -17.53
CA GLY A 131 -19.88 11.33 -18.43
C GLY A 131 -18.96 10.13 -18.58
N LYS A 132 -19.23 9.31 -19.59
CA LYS A 132 -18.50 8.06 -19.83
C LYS A 132 -17.08 8.29 -20.28
N CYS A 133 -16.15 7.52 -19.73
CA CYS A 133 -14.80 7.43 -20.23
C CYS A 133 -14.27 6.00 -20.07
N THR A 134 -13.35 5.63 -20.95
CA THR A 134 -12.69 4.32 -20.91
C THR A 134 -11.29 4.48 -20.34
N ILE A 135 -11.00 3.74 -19.28
CA ILE A 135 -9.68 3.63 -18.68
C ILE A 135 -9.09 2.29 -19.11
N THR A 136 -7.90 2.33 -19.68
CA THR A 136 -7.13 1.14 -20.07
C THR A 136 -5.81 1.14 -19.31
N ILE A 137 -5.49 0.00 -18.65
CA ILE A 137 -4.29 -0.18 -17.85
C ILE A 137 -3.55 -1.39 -18.41
N ARG A 138 -2.29 -1.21 -18.76
CA ARG A 138 -1.38 -2.32 -19.03
C ARG A 138 -0.54 -2.55 -17.79
N VAL A 139 -0.56 -3.76 -17.26
CA VAL A 139 0.31 -4.21 -16.16
C VAL A 139 1.33 -5.19 -16.72
N ASP A 140 2.60 -4.98 -16.46
CA ASP A 140 3.68 -5.83 -16.95
C ASP A 140 4.57 -6.24 -15.76
N ASN A 141 4.60 -7.53 -15.46
CA ASN A 141 5.36 -8.09 -14.35
C ASN A 141 6.72 -8.70 -14.78
N ARG A 142 7.15 -8.45 -16.01
CA ARG A 142 8.50 -8.86 -16.43
C ARG A 142 9.55 -8.05 -15.70
N ILE A 143 10.60 -8.74 -15.25
CA ILE A 143 11.75 -8.12 -14.61
C ILE A 143 12.57 -7.42 -15.69
N LYS A 144 12.52 -6.09 -15.72
CA LYS A 144 13.23 -5.24 -16.67
C LYS A 144 14.21 -4.33 -15.92
N GLU A 145 13.73 -3.13 -15.60
CA GLU A 145 14.49 -2.06 -14.96
C GLU A 145 14.12 -1.93 -13.48
N ILE A 146 14.00 -3.07 -12.77
CA ILE A 146 13.67 -3.09 -11.35
C ILE A 146 14.96 -2.99 -10.57
N ASN A 147 15.06 -2.05 -9.66
CA ASN A 147 16.25 -1.81 -8.85
C ASN A 147 16.43 -2.82 -7.69
N VAL A 148 15.89 -4.02 -7.82
CA VAL A 148 16.09 -5.11 -6.84
C VAL A 148 16.97 -6.23 -7.40
N GLY A 149 17.24 -6.21 -8.71
CA GLY A 149 17.97 -7.24 -9.42
C GLY A 149 17.18 -8.53 -9.66
N PRO A 150 17.65 -9.39 -10.59
CA PRO A 150 16.94 -10.60 -11.01
C PRO A 150 16.93 -11.70 -9.95
N ASP A 151 17.85 -11.66 -8.99
CA ASP A 151 17.99 -12.66 -7.92
C ASP A 151 17.33 -12.26 -6.61
N SER A 152 16.53 -11.19 -6.62
CA SER A 152 15.86 -10.71 -5.41
C SER A 152 14.81 -11.70 -4.94
N HIS A 153 14.80 -11.99 -3.65
CA HIS A 153 13.74 -12.76 -3.00
C HIS A 153 12.36 -12.14 -3.10
N SER A 154 12.27 -10.86 -3.46
CA SER A 154 10.99 -10.15 -3.63
C SER A 154 10.20 -10.57 -4.88
N ILE A 155 10.80 -11.31 -5.81
CA ILE A 155 10.25 -11.58 -7.14
C ILE A 155 10.56 -12.95 -7.71
N THR A 156 11.23 -13.84 -6.96
CA THR A 156 11.58 -15.17 -7.42
C THR A 156 10.54 -16.21 -7.02
N ASP A 157 10.30 -17.21 -7.87
CA ASP A 157 9.28 -18.25 -7.65
C ASP A 157 9.54 -19.12 -6.42
N GLN A 158 10.80 -19.16 -5.93
CA GLN A 158 11.19 -19.90 -4.72
C GLN A 158 10.77 -19.22 -3.42
N THR A 159 10.45 -17.95 -3.45
CA THR A 159 10.20 -17.12 -2.26
C THR A 159 8.86 -16.42 -2.32
N GLN A 160 8.75 -15.30 -3.04
CA GLN A 160 7.54 -14.46 -2.99
C GLN A 160 6.70 -14.54 -4.26
N GLY A 161 7.17 -15.27 -5.27
CA GLY A 161 6.50 -15.41 -6.54
C GLY A 161 6.45 -14.12 -7.36
N ASN A 162 6.21 -14.30 -8.66
CA ASN A 162 5.97 -13.18 -9.57
C ASN A 162 4.56 -13.35 -10.16
N TRP A 163 3.66 -12.47 -9.83
CA TRP A 163 2.28 -12.48 -10.29
C TRP A 163 1.97 -11.26 -11.14
N ASN A 164 0.91 -11.29 -11.94
CA ASN A 164 0.42 -10.12 -12.67
C ASN A 164 -0.98 -9.76 -12.16
N GLY A 165 -1.22 -8.49 -11.93
CA GLY A 165 -2.53 -8.04 -11.47
C GLY A 165 -2.49 -6.68 -10.81
N ILE A 166 -3.63 -6.30 -10.24
CA ILE A 166 -3.81 -5.09 -9.42
C ILE A 166 -4.57 -5.50 -8.17
N VAL A 167 -3.94 -5.41 -7.01
CA VAL A 167 -4.54 -5.79 -5.73
C VAL A 167 -4.76 -4.59 -4.83
N GLY A 168 -5.61 -4.75 -3.81
CA GLY A 168 -6.04 -3.64 -2.97
C GLY A 168 -7.01 -2.70 -3.69
N ARG A 169 -7.00 -1.43 -3.29
CA ARG A 169 -7.93 -0.41 -3.78
C ARG A 169 -7.64 -0.03 -5.23
N ILE A 170 -8.69 -0.01 -6.05
CA ILE A 170 -8.68 0.52 -7.41
C ILE A 170 -9.81 1.54 -7.47
N CYS A 171 -9.49 2.82 -7.49
CA CYS A 171 -10.53 3.85 -7.43
C CYS A 171 -10.15 5.14 -8.16
N LEU A 172 -11.18 5.89 -8.51
CA LEU A 172 -11.07 7.28 -8.86
C LEU A 172 -11.29 8.12 -7.62
N GLN A 173 -10.42 9.09 -7.42
CA GLN A 173 -10.49 10.03 -6.30
C GLN A 173 -10.52 11.45 -6.85
N THR A 174 -11.23 12.34 -6.15
CA THR A 174 -11.21 13.76 -6.48
C THR A 174 -10.72 14.58 -5.30
N THR A 175 -9.97 15.63 -5.58
CA THR A 175 -9.53 16.61 -4.60
C THR A 175 -9.77 18.02 -5.13
N PRO A 176 -9.98 19.00 -4.25
CA PRO A 176 -9.90 20.41 -4.64
C PRO A 176 -8.55 20.76 -5.26
N LYS A 177 -8.46 21.95 -5.86
CA LYS A 177 -7.17 22.45 -6.39
C LYS A 177 -6.13 22.73 -5.32
N THR A 178 -6.58 23.00 -4.09
CA THR A 178 -5.72 23.08 -2.91
C THR A 178 -5.96 21.83 -2.07
N TYR A 179 -4.91 21.05 -1.85
CA TYR A 179 -4.99 19.75 -1.21
C TYR A 179 -3.71 19.39 -0.45
N PHE A 180 -3.82 18.47 0.49
CA PHE A 180 -2.65 17.86 1.14
C PHE A 180 -1.97 16.86 0.21
N ASP A 181 -0.74 17.14 -0.17
CA ASP A 181 0.09 16.20 -0.91
C ASP A 181 0.62 15.11 0.05
N ASP A 182 1.06 15.53 1.25
CA ASP A 182 1.52 14.62 2.31
C ASP A 182 1.21 15.19 3.70
N ILE A 183 1.05 14.30 4.69
CA ILE A 183 0.91 14.63 6.11
C ILE A 183 1.71 13.61 6.90
N GLN A 184 2.68 14.09 7.68
CA GLN A 184 3.52 13.28 8.55
C GLN A 184 3.31 13.69 10.01
N ILE A 185 3.17 12.72 10.91
CA ILE A 185 2.92 12.96 12.33
C ILE A 185 4.11 12.43 13.13
N TYR A 186 4.70 13.28 13.94
CA TYR A 186 5.82 12.98 14.82
C TYR A 186 5.37 13.14 16.27
N PRO A 187 5.00 12.06 16.98
CA PRO A 187 4.62 12.11 18.36
C PRO A 187 5.80 12.44 19.27
N GLU A 188 5.60 13.35 20.21
CA GLU A 188 6.53 13.70 21.28
C GLU A 188 5.85 13.54 22.66
N PRO A 189 5.73 12.30 23.17
CA PRO A 189 4.97 12.02 24.40
C PRO A 189 5.48 12.79 25.63
N GLU A 190 6.77 12.96 25.77
CA GLU A 190 7.37 13.67 26.91
C GLU A 190 6.96 15.14 26.95
N GLN A 191 6.81 15.76 25.78
CA GLN A 191 6.36 17.15 25.62
C GLN A 191 4.83 17.25 25.52
N LYS A 192 4.12 16.12 25.49
CA LYS A 192 2.65 16.02 25.35
C LYS A 192 2.13 16.75 24.10
N LEU A 193 2.82 16.57 23.00
CA LEU A 193 2.46 17.17 21.72
C LEU A 193 2.73 16.21 20.55
N ALA A 194 2.12 16.50 19.40
CA ALA A 194 2.46 15.89 18.11
C ALA A 194 2.88 17.00 17.14
N ARG A 195 4.05 16.87 16.51
CA ARG A 195 4.40 17.72 15.38
C ARG A 195 3.77 17.16 14.13
N VAL A 196 3.04 17.97 13.41
CA VAL A 196 2.36 17.59 12.19
C VAL A 196 2.95 18.40 11.04
N LYS A 197 3.75 17.73 10.23
CA LYS A 197 4.30 18.29 9.01
C LYS A 197 3.27 18.10 7.90
N VAL A 198 2.85 19.20 7.27
CA VAL A 198 1.90 19.15 6.16
C VAL A 198 2.54 19.69 4.89
N VAL A 199 2.34 18.98 3.80
CA VAL A 199 2.76 19.36 2.45
C VAL A 199 1.50 19.69 1.66
N ILE A 200 1.37 20.93 1.21
CA ILE A 200 0.16 21.43 0.55
C ILE A 200 0.50 21.85 -0.87
N LYS A 201 -0.30 21.40 -1.82
CA LYS A 201 -0.31 21.90 -3.20
C LYS A 201 -1.50 22.85 -3.39
N GLY A 202 -1.24 23.99 -4.02
CA GLY A 202 -2.27 24.98 -4.27
C GLY A 202 -1.67 26.37 -4.50
N THR A 203 -2.52 27.40 -4.47
CA THR A 203 -2.11 28.80 -4.64
C THR A 203 -2.95 29.72 -3.75
N GLY A 204 -2.42 30.91 -3.43
CA GLY A 204 -3.10 31.90 -2.60
C GLY A 204 -2.91 31.66 -1.11
N THR A 205 -3.95 31.78 -0.31
CA THR A 205 -3.92 31.56 1.14
C THR A 205 -4.88 30.44 1.49
N ALA A 206 -4.41 29.49 2.28
CA ALA A 206 -5.23 28.38 2.79
C ALA A 206 -5.27 28.40 4.32
N LYS A 207 -6.40 27.99 4.87
CA LYS A 207 -6.58 27.74 6.30
C LYS A 207 -6.43 26.26 6.57
N VAL A 208 -5.46 25.90 7.39
CA VAL A 208 -5.27 24.52 7.85
C VAL A 208 -5.80 24.38 9.27
N LYS A 209 -6.59 23.35 9.53
CA LYS A 209 -7.12 23.01 10.83
C LYS A 209 -6.80 21.55 11.15
N LEU A 210 -6.29 21.30 12.35
CA LEU A 210 -5.94 19.99 12.86
C LEU A 210 -6.69 19.74 14.17
N SER A 211 -7.27 18.56 14.31
CA SER A 211 -7.86 18.04 15.57
C SER A 211 -7.63 16.55 15.66
N ALA A 212 -7.70 15.97 16.86
CA ALA A 212 -7.59 14.53 17.00
C ALA A 212 -8.56 14.00 18.06
N GLU A 213 -8.93 12.73 17.90
CA GLU A 213 -9.76 12.00 18.88
C GLU A 213 -9.21 10.60 19.07
N SER A 214 -9.18 10.13 20.31
CA SER A 214 -8.73 8.78 20.64
C SER A 214 -9.72 7.73 20.15
N PHE A 215 -9.18 6.60 19.75
CA PHE A 215 -9.91 5.37 19.44
C PHE A 215 -9.07 4.14 19.80
N ASN A 216 -9.61 2.93 19.63
CA ASN A 216 -8.95 1.69 20.00
C ASN A 216 -8.59 1.62 21.51
N THR A 217 -9.44 2.22 22.32
CA THR A 217 -9.30 2.34 23.80
C THR A 217 -10.66 2.61 24.41
N ASP A 218 -10.84 2.22 25.69
CA ASP A 218 -12.05 2.50 26.45
C ASP A 218 -12.11 3.96 26.96
N LYS A 219 -11.00 4.69 26.87
CA LYS A 219 -10.90 6.08 27.34
C LYS A 219 -11.07 7.05 26.16
N LYS A 220 -12.07 7.91 26.26
CA LYS A 220 -12.28 8.99 25.27
C LYS A 220 -11.39 10.18 25.64
N HIS A 221 -10.56 10.60 24.67
CA HIS A 221 -9.77 11.83 24.73
C HIS A 221 -9.93 12.62 23.44
N ILE A 222 -10.38 13.86 23.56
CA ILE A 222 -10.56 14.77 22.43
C ILE A 222 -9.49 15.85 22.51
N VAL A 223 -8.68 15.95 21.47
CA VAL A 223 -7.66 16.97 21.34
C VAL A 223 -8.28 18.20 20.65
N PRO A 224 -8.30 19.37 21.32
CA PRO A 224 -8.86 20.58 20.77
C PRO A 224 -8.24 20.96 19.42
N ALA A 225 -9.06 21.52 18.53
CA ALA A 225 -8.61 21.93 17.22
C ALA A 225 -7.65 23.13 17.31
N ILE A 226 -6.57 23.05 16.55
CA ILE A 226 -5.71 24.21 16.22
C ILE A 226 -5.93 24.60 14.77
N GLN A 227 -5.66 25.85 14.43
CA GLN A 227 -5.75 26.33 13.05
C GLN A 227 -4.68 27.37 12.75
N GLN A 228 -4.27 27.40 11.48
CA GLN A 228 -3.28 28.37 10.98
C GLN A 228 -3.62 28.78 9.56
N GLU A 229 -3.45 30.05 9.25
CA GLU A 229 -3.45 30.54 7.86
C GLU A 229 -2.06 30.40 7.27
N ILE A 230 -1.99 29.84 6.06
CA ILE A 230 -0.74 29.52 5.37
C ILE A 230 -0.78 30.17 3.99
N LYS A 231 0.20 31.02 3.70
CA LYS A 231 0.41 31.54 2.35
C LYS A 231 1.06 30.46 1.51
N LEU A 232 0.38 30.03 0.47
CA LEU A 232 0.84 28.98 -0.41
C LEU A 232 1.82 29.52 -1.45
N ASN A 233 2.98 28.87 -1.54
CA ASN A 233 3.95 29.12 -2.59
C ASN A 233 3.44 28.51 -3.91
N LYS A 234 3.88 29.05 -5.03
CA LYS A 234 3.58 28.47 -6.34
C LYS A 234 4.23 27.07 -6.42
N GLY A 235 3.40 26.05 -6.47
CA GLY A 235 3.82 24.63 -6.49
C GLY A 235 3.56 23.93 -5.16
N VAL A 236 4.54 23.77 -4.30
CA VAL A 236 4.48 23.03 -3.03
C VAL A 236 4.79 23.95 -1.87
N THR A 237 3.99 23.87 -0.82
CA THR A 237 4.23 24.55 0.46
C THR A 237 4.34 23.50 1.56
N GLU A 238 5.43 23.52 2.29
CA GLU A 238 5.69 22.68 3.45
C GLU A 238 5.65 23.54 4.71
N THR A 239 4.96 23.08 5.74
CA THR A 239 4.91 23.73 7.04
C THR A 239 4.72 22.71 8.15
N GLU A 240 5.08 23.09 9.36
CA GLU A 240 4.89 22.29 10.56
C GLU A 240 3.91 22.99 11.50
N MET A 241 3.00 22.21 12.08
CA MET A 241 2.05 22.64 13.10
C MET A 241 2.25 21.79 14.35
N VAL A 242 2.22 22.41 15.52
CA VAL A 242 2.32 21.71 16.80
C VAL A 242 0.92 21.52 17.37
N LEU A 243 0.49 20.25 17.50
CA LEU A 243 -0.78 19.87 18.09
C LEU A 243 -0.56 19.50 19.57
N PRO A 244 -0.99 20.34 20.54
CA PRO A 244 -0.88 20.02 21.96
C PRO A 244 -1.84 18.88 22.30
N MET A 245 -1.31 17.80 22.82
CA MET A 245 -2.09 16.61 23.21
C MET A 245 -2.69 16.70 24.61
N GLY A 246 -2.17 17.58 25.47
CA GLY A 246 -2.67 17.79 26.82
C GLY A 246 -2.25 16.72 27.83
N ASN A 247 -2.70 16.90 29.09
CA ASN A 247 -2.32 16.02 30.20
C ASN A 247 -3.00 14.66 30.17
N ASP A 248 -4.18 14.56 29.58
CA ASP A 248 -4.97 13.34 29.47
C ASP A 248 -4.62 12.50 28.25
N MET A 249 -3.50 12.82 27.63
CA MET A 249 -2.95 12.07 26.48
C MET A 249 -2.77 10.60 26.80
N LEU A 250 -3.23 9.74 25.89
CA LEU A 250 -3.10 8.30 26.00
C LEU A 250 -1.86 7.83 25.21
N LEU A 251 -1.02 7.06 25.87
CA LEU A 251 0.15 6.45 25.22
C LEU A 251 -0.24 5.17 24.47
N TRP A 252 0.47 4.90 23.39
CA TRP A 252 0.43 3.63 22.70
C TRP A 252 1.59 2.74 23.17
N ASP A 253 1.30 1.53 23.57
CA ASP A 253 2.28 0.46 23.78
C ASP A 253 1.67 -0.90 23.39
N GLU A 254 2.47 -1.99 23.47
CA GLU A 254 2.02 -3.33 23.10
C GLU A 254 0.83 -3.84 23.96
N PHE A 255 0.61 -3.30 25.16
CA PHE A 255 -0.45 -3.73 26.10
C PHE A 255 -1.66 -2.82 26.05
N HIS A 256 -1.45 -1.55 25.73
CA HIS A 256 -2.46 -0.49 25.66
C HIS A 256 -2.33 0.26 24.33
N PRO A 257 -2.78 -0.33 23.22
CA PRO A 257 -2.59 0.24 21.90
C PRO A 257 -3.60 1.36 21.61
N ALA A 258 -3.66 2.38 22.49
CA ALA A 258 -4.50 3.55 22.28
C ALA A 258 -4.01 4.35 21.09
N LEU A 259 -4.91 4.66 20.18
CA LEU A 259 -4.64 5.38 18.94
C LEU A 259 -5.42 6.68 18.90
N TYR A 260 -4.96 7.58 18.06
CA TYR A 260 -5.64 8.81 17.69
C TYR A 260 -5.93 8.83 16.20
N LYS A 261 -7.07 9.39 15.84
CA LYS A 261 -7.41 9.78 14.49
C LYS A 261 -7.20 11.29 14.37
N LEU A 262 -6.16 11.70 13.65
CA LEU A 262 -5.98 13.09 13.25
C LEU A 262 -6.97 13.40 12.14
N LYS A 263 -7.77 14.46 12.30
CA LYS A 263 -8.54 15.10 11.24
C LYS A 263 -7.81 16.34 10.80
N ALA A 264 -7.31 16.33 9.56
CA ALA A 264 -6.66 17.47 8.92
C ALA A 264 -7.60 18.06 7.86
N GLU A 265 -7.85 19.37 7.94
CA GLU A 265 -8.70 20.11 7.02
C GLU A 265 -7.87 21.23 6.37
N VAL A 266 -7.86 21.31 5.04
CA VAL A 266 -7.30 22.46 4.32
C VAL A 266 -8.38 23.13 3.51
N THR A 267 -8.62 24.41 3.80
CA THR A 267 -9.67 25.22 3.18
C THR A 267 -9.04 26.35 2.37
N ASN A 268 -9.45 26.48 1.11
CA ASN A 268 -9.12 27.60 0.24
C ASN A 268 -10.38 28.13 -0.43
N GLY A 269 -10.78 29.33 -0.14
CA GLY A 269 -12.06 29.90 -0.54
C GLY A 269 -13.24 29.08 0.03
N LYS A 270 -14.05 28.52 -0.85
CA LYS A 270 -15.22 27.70 -0.48
C LYS A 270 -14.97 26.19 -0.49
N LYS A 271 -13.77 25.75 -0.83
CA LYS A 271 -13.43 24.35 -0.96
C LYS A 271 -12.56 23.89 0.21
N THR A 272 -12.90 22.72 0.75
CA THR A 272 -12.16 22.09 1.84
C THR A 272 -11.84 20.65 1.45
N GLU A 273 -10.58 20.24 1.62
CA GLU A 273 -10.19 18.84 1.67
C GLU A 273 -10.05 18.39 3.11
N ILE A 274 -10.45 17.17 3.39
CA ILE A 274 -10.33 16.53 4.70
C ILE A 274 -9.55 15.23 4.52
N LYS A 275 -8.52 15.04 5.37
CA LYS A 275 -7.82 13.76 5.51
C LYS A 275 -7.88 13.29 6.95
N GLU A 276 -8.06 11.97 7.12
CA GLU A 276 -7.99 11.30 8.42
C GLU A 276 -6.79 10.35 8.45
N ILE A 277 -5.98 10.44 9.49
CA ILE A 277 -4.74 9.67 9.64
C ILE A 277 -4.71 9.11 11.06
N GLN A 278 -4.46 7.80 11.20
CA GLN A 278 -4.26 7.20 12.52
C GLN A 278 -2.81 7.36 12.97
N PHE A 279 -2.61 7.56 14.26
CA PHE A 279 -1.29 7.58 14.89
C PHE A 279 -1.37 7.19 16.36
N GLY A 280 -0.25 6.72 16.92
CA GLY A 280 -0.11 6.44 18.34
C GLY A 280 0.87 7.40 19.01
N MET A 281 0.56 7.84 20.22
CA MET A 281 1.49 8.64 21.04
C MET A 281 2.52 7.70 21.64
N ARG A 282 3.65 7.52 20.93
CA ARG A 282 4.75 6.66 21.40
C ARG A 282 6.10 7.25 21.02
N ARG A 283 7.10 6.90 21.81
CA ARG A 283 8.50 7.12 21.53
C ARG A 283 9.23 5.79 21.53
N PHE A 284 9.88 5.45 20.40
CA PHE A 284 10.76 4.31 20.28
C PHE A 284 12.21 4.78 20.30
N GLU A 285 13.02 4.23 21.19
CA GLU A 285 14.40 4.68 21.40
C GLU A 285 15.36 3.50 21.49
N ILE A 286 16.61 3.77 21.14
CA ILE A 286 17.73 2.87 21.39
C ILE A 286 18.64 3.54 22.42
N LYS A 287 18.86 2.88 23.57
CA LYS A 287 19.80 3.32 24.61
C LYS A 287 20.81 2.20 24.86
N GLY A 288 22.07 2.44 24.44
CA GLY A 288 23.09 1.41 24.42
C GLY A 288 22.69 0.26 23.49
N LYS A 289 22.55 -0.94 24.05
CA LYS A 289 22.16 -2.16 23.31
C LYS A 289 20.67 -2.54 23.47
N TRP A 290 19.86 -1.66 24.02
CA TRP A 290 18.46 -1.97 24.37
C TRP A 290 17.48 -1.06 23.66
N PHE A 291 16.32 -1.64 23.33
CA PHE A 291 15.16 -0.89 22.85
C PHE A 291 14.29 -0.42 24.01
N TYR A 292 13.66 0.73 23.83
CA TYR A 292 12.72 1.32 24.78
C TYR A 292 11.49 1.83 24.05
N VAL A 293 10.33 1.58 24.61
CA VAL A 293 9.06 2.18 24.19
C VAL A 293 8.53 3.02 25.35
N ASN A 294 8.35 4.32 25.14
CA ASN A 294 7.93 5.27 26.18
C ASN A 294 8.76 5.20 27.45
N GLY A 295 10.10 5.10 27.31
CA GLY A 295 11.03 4.97 28.43
C GLY A 295 11.08 3.58 29.10
N ARG A 296 10.22 2.65 28.71
CA ARG A 296 10.21 1.27 29.22
C ARG A 296 11.08 0.37 28.35
N LYS A 297 12.04 -0.31 28.98
CA LYS A 297 12.88 -1.30 28.28
C LYS A 297 12.00 -2.38 27.65
N THR A 298 12.17 -2.59 26.36
CA THR A 298 11.37 -3.51 25.56
C THR A 298 12.27 -4.53 24.88
N GLN A 299 11.92 -5.79 24.98
CA GLN A 299 12.58 -6.88 24.24
C GLN A 299 11.71 -7.25 23.04
N LEU A 300 12.30 -7.20 21.84
CA LEU A 300 11.64 -7.65 20.62
C LEU A 300 11.60 -9.19 20.60
N ARG A 301 10.41 -9.73 20.61
CA ARG A 301 10.10 -11.16 20.48
C ARG A 301 9.41 -11.33 19.14
N GLY A 302 10.18 -11.71 18.13
CA GLY A 302 9.73 -11.59 16.75
C GLY A 302 9.59 -12.89 16.00
N THR A 303 8.89 -12.80 14.89
CA THR A 303 8.84 -13.80 13.81
C THR A 303 9.18 -13.16 12.47
N VAL A 304 9.26 -13.98 11.42
CA VAL A 304 9.51 -13.55 10.05
C VAL A 304 8.29 -13.85 9.20
N GLU A 305 7.96 -12.94 8.30
CA GLU A 305 6.94 -13.08 7.25
C GLU A 305 7.63 -12.95 5.89
N ASN A 306 7.52 -13.98 5.05
CA ASN A 306 8.22 -14.07 3.77
C ASN A 306 7.35 -13.72 2.56
N CYS A 307 6.09 -13.37 2.77
CA CYS A 307 5.12 -13.12 1.69
C CYS A 307 4.77 -14.38 0.88
N ASP A 308 4.71 -15.53 1.55
CA ASP A 308 4.37 -16.82 0.93
C ASP A 308 2.86 -17.05 0.95
N PHE A 309 2.17 -16.60 -0.09
CA PHE A 309 0.72 -16.69 -0.23
C PHE A 309 0.35 -17.50 -1.49
N PRO A 310 0.46 -18.85 -1.44
CA PRO A 310 0.35 -19.69 -2.64
C PRO A 310 -1.03 -19.66 -3.31
N LEU A 311 -2.10 -19.34 -2.59
CA LEU A 311 -3.44 -19.29 -3.17
C LEU A 311 -3.70 -18.05 -4.02
N THR A 312 -3.08 -16.94 -3.68
CA THR A 312 -3.30 -15.63 -4.32
C THR A 312 -2.10 -15.12 -5.10
N GLY A 313 -0.90 -15.48 -4.63
CA GLY A 313 0.38 -14.96 -5.10
C GLY A 313 0.80 -13.64 -4.43
N TYR A 314 -0.07 -13.04 -3.59
CA TYR A 314 0.18 -11.75 -2.94
C TYR A 314 -0.36 -11.71 -1.51
N ALA A 315 0.21 -10.81 -0.69
CA ALA A 315 -0.19 -10.61 0.69
C ALA A 315 -1.62 -10.04 0.81
N PRO A 316 -2.37 -10.38 1.87
CA PRO A 316 -3.68 -9.79 2.13
C PRO A 316 -3.64 -8.25 2.12
N MET A 317 -4.65 -7.63 1.49
CA MET A 317 -4.75 -6.18 1.34
C MET A 317 -5.75 -5.54 2.32
N ASP A 318 -6.33 -6.31 3.23
CA ASP A 318 -7.30 -5.89 4.22
C ASP A 318 -6.73 -5.94 5.65
N VAL A 319 -7.24 -5.06 6.50
CA VAL A 319 -6.79 -4.90 7.89
C VAL A 319 -7.15 -6.12 8.74
N GLU A 320 -8.32 -6.72 8.52
CA GLU A 320 -8.85 -7.82 9.33
C GLU A 320 -7.98 -9.08 9.22
N SER A 321 -7.52 -9.41 8.02
CA SER A 321 -6.58 -10.52 7.79
C SER A 321 -5.28 -10.34 8.57
N TRP A 322 -4.72 -9.14 8.57
CA TRP A 322 -3.50 -8.84 9.30
C TRP A 322 -3.73 -8.76 10.83
N GLU A 323 -4.86 -8.23 11.29
CA GLU A 323 -5.21 -8.29 12.70
C GLU A 323 -5.28 -9.73 13.21
N ARG A 324 -5.85 -10.64 12.42
CA ARG A 324 -5.88 -12.08 12.76
C ARG A 324 -4.47 -12.63 12.90
N VAL A 325 -3.56 -12.35 11.96
CA VAL A 325 -2.17 -12.80 12.01
C VAL A 325 -1.47 -12.27 13.27
N PHE A 326 -1.56 -10.99 13.54
CA PHE A 326 -0.90 -10.38 14.70
C PHE A 326 -1.49 -10.85 16.01
N ARG A 327 -2.81 -11.05 16.12
CA ARG A 327 -3.44 -11.63 17.32
C ARG A 327 -2.94 -13.05 17.60
N ILE A 328 -2.78 -13.87 16.57
CA ILE A 328 -2.18 -15.20 16.70
C ILE A 328 -0.73 -15.08 17.17
N CYS A 329 0.08 -14.24 16.56
CA CYS A 329 1.46 -14.02 17.01
C CYS A 329 1.52 -13.59 18.48
N ARG A 330 0.65 -12.67 18.89
CA ARG A 330 0.57 -12.22 20.29
C ARG A 330 0.18 -13.33 21.26
N SER A 331 -0.71 -14.26 20.87
CA SER A 331 -1.07 -15.40 21.72
C SER A 331 0.12 -16.31 22.03
N TYR A 332 1.17 -16.28 21.20
CA TYR A 332 2.46 -16.92 21.44
C TYR A 332 3.49 -15.99 22.13
N GLY A 333 3.08 -14.84 22.61
CA GLY A 333 3.95 -13.88 23.30
C GLY A 333 4.83 -13.03 22.38
N LEU A 334 4.60 -13.04 21.07
CA LEU A 334 5.35 -12.22 20.13
C LEU A 334 4.82 -10.78 20.10
N ASN A 335 5.69 -9.82 19.78
CA ASN A 335 5.35 -8.39 19.70
C ASN A 335 6.03 -7.70 18.49
N HIS A 336 6.60 -8.49 17.58
CA HIS A 336 7.36 -7.96 16.46
C HIS A 336 7.34 -8.93 15.27
N MET A 337 7.24 -8.39 14.07
CA MET A 337 7.36 -9.13 12.82
C MET A 337 8.36 -8.46 11.90
N ARG A 338 9.28 -9.24 11.34
CA ARG A 338 10.18 -8.81 10.29
C ARG A 338 9.62 -9.27 8.95
N PHE A 339 9.27 -8.33 8.10
CA PHE A 339 8.91 -8.63 6.70
C PHE A 339 10.19 -8.85 5.90
N HIS A 340 10.34 -10.06 5.37
CA HIS A 340 11.57 -10.47 4.68
C HIS A 340 11.47 -10.13 3.19
N SER A 341 12.33 -9.22 2.75
CA SER A 341 12.49 -8.84 1.34
C SER A 341 11.26 -8.25 0.65
N PHE A 342 10.26 -7.77 1.40
CA PHE A 342 9.13 -7.03 0.85
C PHE A 342 8.62 -5.97 1.82
N CYS A 343 7.92 -4.98 1.29
CA CYS A 343 7.17 -4.02 2.08
C CYS A 343 5.69 -4.47 2.11
N PRO A 344 5.12 -4.74 3.28
CA PRO A 344 3.73 -5.15 3.38
C PRO A 344 2.77 -4.01 2.97
N PRO A 345 1.49 -4.30 2.72
CA PRO A 345 0.50 -3.26 2.47
C PRO A 345 0.26 -2.38 3.70
N GLU A 346 -0.28 -1.18 3.48
CA GLU A 346 -0.69 -0.25 4.54
C GLU A 346 -1.58 -0.93 5.59
N ALA A 347 -2.44 -1.86 5.16
CA ALA A 347 -3.31 -2.65 6.01
C ALA A 347 -2.57 -3.40 7.14
N ALA A 348 -1.36 -3.90 6.87
CA ALA A 348 -0.55 -4.58 7.88
C ALA A 348 -0.08 -3.61 8.97
N PHE A 349 0.36 -2.40 8.61
CA PHE A 349 0.76 -1.38 9.58
C PHE A 349 -0.43 -0.89 10.41
N ILE A 350 -1.58 -0.66 9.78
CA ILE A 350 -2.81 -0.29 10.48
C ILE A 350 -3.22 -1.37 11.49
N ALA A 351 -3.17 -2.63 11.09
CA ALA A 351 -3.48 -3.76 11.95
C ALA A 351 -2.49 -3.90 13.12
N ALA A 352 -1.19 -3.76 12.86
CA ALA A 352 -0.15 -3.79 13.88
C ALA A 352 -0.38 -2.71 14.94
N ASP A 353 -0.62 -1.48 14.52
CA ASP A 353 -0.94 -0.36 15.42
C ASP A 353 -2.14 -0.67 16.30
N ARG A 354 -3.22 -1.24 15.73
CA ARG A 354 -4.46 -1.57 16.47
C ARG A 354 -4.31 -2.73 17.44
N VAL A 355 -3.50 -3.70 17.07
CA VAL A 355 -3.27 -4.90 17.91
C VAL A 355 -2.21 -4.64 18.98
N GLY A 356 -1.39 -3.61 18.85
CA GLY A 356 -0.24 -3.37 19.72
C GLY A 356 0.95 -4.26 19.35
N PHE A 357 1.27 -4.35 18.03
CA PHE A 357 2.27 -5.28 17.52
C PHE A 357 3.41 -4.55 16.81
#